data_0cd37c06855f155d4d9262ad7dfa2366
#
_entry.id   0cd37c06855f155d4d9262ad7dfa2366
#
_cell.length_a   1.000
_cell.length_b   1.000
_cell.length_c   1.000
_cell.angle_alpha   90.00
_cell.angle_beta   90.00
_cell.angle_gamma   90.00
#
_symmetry.space_group_name_H-M   'P 1'
#
loop_
_entity.id
_entity.type
_entity.pdbx_description
1 polymer ?
#
loop_
_entity_poly.entity_id
_entity_poly.type
_entity_poly.pdbx_seq_one_letter_code
_entity_poly.pdbx_strand_id
1 'polypeptide(L)'
;QRLSASYDLMYRLGKDYVKPEFGIPFVDINGSEVAIREVIEVNKPFCDLLHFKTFCDNAATLETLKALPAVLIVAPLSGHYATLLRDTVKTMLQGHKVYITDWKNARLVPLSDGEFHLDDYVNYIQEFIRHVQATHGHCHVMSVCQPTVPVLAAVSLMASRGEHLPLSMTMMGGPIDATKSPTAVNNLAMNKSFSWFENNVIYRVPTNFPGAGRRVYPGFLQHTGFVAMNPDRHLKSHYDYFKDLIKGDNSSAESHRQFYDEYNAVLDMDADYYLETIATVFQDFKLVKGTWDVVSESGDIERVRPQDISHCGLLTVEGELDDISGSGQTKAALKLCSGIPASNKSHYEVKGAGHYGIFSGRRWRDMVYPQVQAFILAHHSSAKARKPKRRVSASTR
;
A
#
# COMPACT_ATOMS: atom_id res chain seq x y z
N GLN A 1 6.00 36.64 -18.02
CA GLN A 1 5.76 35.79 -16.86
C GLN A 1 4.28 35.34 -16.73
N ARG A 2 3.29 36.25 -16.64
CA ARG A 2 1.87 35.90 -16.49
C ARG A 2 1.35 34.99 -17.63
N LEU A 3 1.65 35.32 -18.87
CA LEU A 3 1.23 34.56 -20.04
C LEU A 3 1.86 33.15 -20.02
N SER A 4 3.15 33.04 -19.69
CA SER A 4 3.85 31.77 -19.55
C SER A 4 3.29 30.94 -18.40
N ALA A 5 2.99 31.55 -17.24
CA ALA A 5 2.36 30.88 -16.10
C ALA A 5 0.96 30.37 -16.43
N SER A 6 0.16 31.17 -17.17
CA SER A 6 -1.15 30.74 -17.66
C SER A 6 -1.05 29.55 -18.62
N TYR A 7 -0.10 29.58 -19.53
CA TYR A 7 0.10 28.49 -20.49
C TYR A 7 0.51 27.18 -19.77
N ASP A 8 1.46 27.28 -18.83
CA ASP A 8 1.89 26.10 -18.06
C ASP A 8 0.74 25.50 -17.24
N LEU A 9 -0.03 26.35 -16.55
CA LEU A 9 -1.20 25.88 -15.81
C LEU A 9 -2.24 25.21 -16.72
N MET A 10 -2.57 25.81 -17.85
CA MET A 10 -3.55 25.25 -18.81
C MET A 10 -3.05 23.92 -19.42
N TYR A 11 -1.77 23.85 -19.76
CA TYR A 11 -1.16 22.62 -20.24
C TYR A 11 -1.28 21.50 -19.21
N ARG A 12 -0.98 21.78 -17.93
CA ARG A 12 -1.04 20.78 -16.87
C ARG A 12 -2.45 20.33 -16.52
N LEU A 13 -3.45 21.19 -16.71
CA LEU A 13 -4.85 20.82 -16.51
C LEU A 13 -5.40 19.92 -17.63
N GLY A 14 -4.79 19.95 -18.82
CA GLY A 14 -5.27 19.23 -20.01
C GLY A 14 -4.37 18.09 -20.48
N LYS A 15 -3.17 17.88 -19.89
CA LYS A 15 -2.27 16.81 -20.32
C LYS A 15 -2.71 15.43 -19.82
N ASP A 16 -2.36 14.39 -20.57
CA ASP A 16 -2.45 13.01 -20.08
C ASP A 16 -1.31 12.73 -19.10
N TYR A 17 -1.65 12.18 -17.95
CA TYR A 17 -0.69 11.79 -16.92
C TYR A 17 -0.40 10.30 -17.05
N VAL A 18 0.86 9.96 -17.28
CA VAL A 18 1.35 8.58 -17.30
C VAL A 18 1.82 8.16 -15.91
N LYS A 19 2.01 6.84 -15.72
CA LYS A 19 2.59 6.31 -14.49
C LYS A 19 3.93 6.98 -14.19
N PRO A 20 4.10 7.62 -13.01
CA PRO A 20 5.38 8.17 -12.60
C PRO A 20 6.42 7.07 -12.34
N GLU A 21 7.69 7.46 -12.36
CA GLU A 21 8.78 6.60 -11.90
C GLU A 21 8.98 6.77 -10.39
N PHE A 22 9.49 5.73 -9.71
CA PHE A 22 9.90 5.88 -8.31
C PHE A 22 11.05 6.87 -8.18
N GLY A 23 12.03 6.82 -9.09
CA GLY A 23 13.09 7.82 -9.19
C GLY A 23 13.93 7.94 -7.90
N ILE A 24 14.30 6.81 -7.29
CA ILE A 24 15.11 6.75 -6.08
C ILE A 24 16.49 6.16 -6.47
N PRO A 25 17.41 6.96 -7.01
CA PRO A 25 18.71 6.44 -7.43
C PRO A 25 19.65 6.15 -6.25
N PHE A 26 19.51 6.88 -5.14
CA PHE A 26 20.36 6.77 -3.97
C PHE A 26 19.59 7.03 -2.69
N VAL A 27 20.06 6.43 -1.59
CA VAL A 27 19.66 6.78 -0.22
C VAL A 27 20.90 6.90 0.66
N ASP A 28 20.83 7.74 1.70
CA ASP A 28 21.85 7.79 2.74
C ASP A 28 21.55 6.75 3.82
N ILE A 29 22.55 5.93 4.14
CA ILE A 29 22.47 4.96 5.23
C ILE A 29 23.69 5.16 6.12
N ASN A 30 23.48 5.73 7.28
CA ASN A 30 24.55 6.02 8.26
C ASN A 30 25.70 6.87 7.69
N GLY A 31 25.39 7.87 6.87
CA GLY A 31 26.36 8.75 6.23
C GLY A 31 27.07 8.15 5.01
N SER A 32 26.62 7.00 4.53
CA SER A 32 27.10 6.38 3.30
C SER A 32 26.02 6.47 2.21
N GLU A 33 26.40 6.98 1.04
CA GLU A 33 25.52 6.96 -0.12
C GLU A 33 25.43 5.53 -0.66
N VAL A 34 24.21 5.02 -0.76
CA VAL A 34 23.89 3.67 -1.23
C VAL A 34 23.07 3.78 -2.50
N ALA A 35 23.56 3.21 -3.57
CA ALA A 35 22.85 3.17 -4.85
C ALA A 35 21.67 2.21 -4.80
N ILE A 36 20.57 2.59 -5.44
CA ILE A 36 19.33 1.81 -5.51
C ILE A 36 19.06 1.41 -6.95
N ARG A 37 18.67 0.15 -7.15
CA ARG A 37 18.17 -0.36 -8.42
C ARG A 37 16.86 -1.08 -8.23
N GLU A 38 15.83 -0.68 -8.98
CA GLU A 38 14.55 -1.35 -9.04
C GLU A 38 14.67 -2.65 -9.84
N VAL A 39 14.20 -3.76 -9.28
CA VAL A 39 14.20 -5.08 -9.92
C VAL A 39 12.83 -5.71 -9.76
N ILE A 40 12.23 -6.14 -10.86
CA ILE A 40 11.01 -6.96 -10.84
C ILE A 40 11.43 -8.38 -10.46
N GLU A 41 11.03 -8.84 -9.29
CA GLU A 41 11.35 -10.20 -8.83
C GLU A 41 10.24 -11.20 -9.11
N VAL A 42 8.98 -10.75 -9.13
CA VAL A 42 7.83 -11.55 -9.54
C VAL A 42 6.98 -10.72 -10.49
N ASN A 43 6.64 -11.29 -11.64
CA ASN A 43 5.78 -10.66 -12.63
C ASN A 43 4.46 -11.42 -12.70
N LYS A 44 3.36 -10.75 -12.34
CA LYS A 44 1.99 -11.28 -12.44
C LYS A 44 1.19 -10.44 -13.43
N PRO A 45 0.08 -10.94 -13.97
CA PRO A 45 -0.74 -10.17 -14.92
C PRO A 45 -1.15 -8.79 -14.42
N PHE A 46 -1.53 -8.66 -13.14
CA PHE A 46 -2.06 -7.42 -12.57
C PHE A 46 -1.11 -6.72 -11.59
N CYS A 47 0.00 -7.32 -11.21
CA CYS A 47 0.94 -6.77 -10.25
C CYS A 47 2.35 -7.31 -10.45
N ASP A 48 3.34 -6.44 -10.36
CA ASP A 48 4.73 -6.83 -10.20
C ASP A 48 5.16 -6.71 -8.73
N LEU A 49 6.02 -7.60 -8.28
CA LEU A 49 6.74 -7.43 -7.03
C LEU A 49 8.08 -6.76 -7.34
N LEU A 50 8.22 -5.50 -6.97
CA LEU A 50 9.47 -4.75 -7.09
C LEU A 50 10.33 -4.91 -5.84
N HIS A 51 11.62 -5.09 -6.06
CA HIS A 51 12.66 -5.01 -5.03
C HIS A 51 13.58 -3.84 -5.30
N PHE A 52 13.74 -2.96 -4.33
CA PHE A 52 14.72 -1.87 -4.37
C PHE A 52 16.06 -2.38 -3.86
N LYS A 53 16.85 -2.98 -4.75
CA LYS A 53 18.17 -3.53 -4.41
C LYS A 53 19.17 -2.43 -4.11
N THR A 54 19.92 -2.63 -3.04
CA THR A 54 20.94 -1.70 -2.55
C THR A 54 22.34 -2.15 -2.97
N PHE A 55 23.16 -1.21 -3.40
CA PHE A 55 24.55 -1.44 -3.83
C PHE A 55 25.47 -0.41 -3.18
N CYS A 56 26.59 -0.88 -2.63
CA CYS A 56 27.59 -0.04 -2.01
C CYS A 56 28.96 -0.72 -2.08
N ASP A 57 30.01 0.04 -2.34
CA ASP A 57 31.39 -0.47 -2.38
C ASP A 57 32.04 -0.57 -0.99
N ASN A 58 31.46 0.06 0.02
CA ASN A 58 31.97 0.03 1.39
C ASN A 58 31.62 -1.29 2.09
N ALA A 59 32.62 -2.06 2.48
CA ALA A 59 32.44 -3.38 3.10
C ALA A 59 31.66 -3.32 4.43
N ALA A 60 31.87 -2.31 5.27
CA ALA A 60 31.17 -2.17 6.54
C ALA A 60 29.68 -1.84 6.31
N THR A 61 29.39 -0.98 5.33
CA THR A 61 28.02 -0.67 4.92
C THR A 61 27.34 -1.90 4.32
N LEU A 62 28.01 -2.72 3.52
CA LEU A 62 27.47 -3.97 2.98
C LEU A 62 27.05 -4.95 4.08
N GLU A 63 27.83 -5.10 5.14
CA GLU A 63 27.46 -5.95 6.27
C GLU A 63 26.21 -5.41 7.00
N THR A 64 26.11 -4.09 7.15
CA THR A 64 24.90 -3.45 7.68
C THR A 64 23.69 -3.75 6.79
N LEU A 65 23.82 -3.57 5.47
CA LEU A 65 22.73 -3.81 4.51
C LEU A 65 22.25 -5.27 4.53
N LYS A 66 23.18 -6.23 4.66
CA LYS A 66 22.83 -7.66 4.76
C LYS A 66 21.99 -7.98 6.00
N ALA A 67 22.23 -7.26 7.09
CA ALA A 67 21.55 -7.48 8.38
C ALA A 67 20.17 -6.82 8.48
N LEU A 68 19.82 -5.92 7.56
CA LEU A 68 18.55 -5.20 7.58
C LEU A 68 17.34 -6.13 7.44
N PRO A 69 16.23 -5.85 8.16
CA PRO A 69 14.98 -6.59 7.99
C PRO A 69 14.39 -6.36 6.59
N ALA A 70 13.79 -7.41 6.03
CA ALA A 70 13.06 -7.32 4.77
C ALA A 70 11.58 -6.97 5.02
N VAL A 71 11.09 -5.96 4.32
CA VAL A 71 9.73 -5.45 4.43
C VAL A 71 9.06 -5.49 3.05
N LEU A 72 7.87 -6.09 3.01
CA LEU A 72 6.95 -6.00 1.88
C LEU A 72 5.95 -4.85 2.15
N ILE A 73 6.03 -3.80 1.36
CA ILE A 73 5.03 -2.73 1.34
C ILE A 73 3.94 -3.13 0.36
N VAL A 74 2.69 -3.19 0.83
CA VAL A 74 1.53 -3.42 -0.01
C VAL A 74 0.88 -2.08 -0.30
N ALA A 75 1.05 -1.61 -1.54
CA ALA A 75 0.51 -0.36 -2.01
C ALA A 75 -1.00 -0.48 -2.28
N PRO A 76 -1.77 0.61 -2.13
CA PRO A 76 -3.19 0.61 -2.48
C PRO A 76 -3.42 0.28 -3.96
N LEU A 77 -4.47 -0.48 -4.23
CA LEU A 77 -5.11 -0.58 -5.54
C LEU A 77 -6.46 0.13 -5.46
N SER A 78 -6.41 1.45 -5.44
CA SER A 78 -7.57 2.32 -5.21
C SER A 78 -7.57 3.57 -6.10
N GLY A 79 -6.89 3.53 -7.22
CA GLY A 79 -6.86 4.57 -8.24
C GLY A 79 -5.48 5.11 -8.58
N HIS A 80 -4.62 5.34 -7.60
CA HIS A 80 -3.26 5.80 -7.83
C HIS A 80 -2.29 4.63 -8.06
N TYR A 81 -1.17 4.91 -8.71
CA TYR A 81 -0.07 3.97 -8.84
C TYR A 81 0.69 3.81 -7.51
N ALA A 82 1.44 2.72 -7.39
CA ALA A 82 2.28 2.45 -6.20
C ALA A 82 3.32 3.55 -5.93
N THR A 83 3.68 4.33 -6.92
CA THR A 83 4.56 5.50 -6.82
C THR A 83 4.04 6.61 -5.88
N LEU A 84 2.75 6.59 -5.54
CA LEU A 84 2.20 7.42 -4.46
C LEU A 84 2.94 7.20 -3.13
N LEU A 85 3.48 6.01 -2.92
CA LEU A 85 4.26 5.64 -1.73
C LEU A 85 5.78 5.88 -1.89
N ARG A 86 6.21 6.71 -2.86
CA ARG A 86 7.63 7.02 -3.10
C ARG A 86 8.34 7.49 -1.85
N ASP A 87 7.75 8.42 -1.11
CA ASP A 87 8.35 8.95 0.14
C ASP A 87 8.40 7.86 1.23
N THR A 88 7.39 7.01 1.29
CA THR A 88 7.37 5.83 2.17
C THR A 88 8.54 4.89 1.85
N VAL A 89 8.69 4.52 0.59
CA VAL A 89 9.78 3.63 0.13
C VAL A 89 11.14 4.24 0.43
N LYS A 90 11.34 5.49 0.05
CA LYS A 90 12.62 6.20 0.25
C LYS A 90 13.02 6.24 1.73
N THR A 91 12.06 6.51 2.61
CA THR A 91 12.31 6.55 4.05
C THR A 91 12.59 5.15 4.61
N MET A 92 11.80 4.15 4.22
CA MET A 92 11.98 2.76 4.67
C MET A 92 13.32 2.17 4.24
N LEU A 93 13.86 2.56 3.08
CA LEU A 93 15.16 2.11 2.57
C LEU A 93 16.34 2.48 3.48
N GLN A 94 16.21 3.48 4.34
CA GLN A 94 17.25 3.86 5.30
C GLN A 94 17.52 2.77 6.37
N GLY A 95 16.56 1.89 6.62
CA GLY A 95 16.67 0.87 7.66
C GLY A 95 16.15 -0.52 7.29
N HIS A 96 15.76 -0.75 6.04
CA HIS A 96 15.10 -1.99 5.62
C HIS A 96 15.49 -2.37 4.18
N LYS A 97 15.40 -3.66 3.87
CA LYS A 97 15.29 -4.16 2.50
C LYS A 97 13.84 -4.01 2.08
N VAL A 98 13.57 -3.29 0.99
CA VAL A 98 12.21 -2.87 0.64
C VAL A 98 11.74 -3.54 -0.64
N TYR A 99 10.57 -4.17 -0.53
CA TYR A 99 9.75 -4.68 -1.63
C TYR A 99 8.45 -3.91 -1.68
N ILE A 100 7.86 -3.74 -2.86
CA ILE A 100 6.55 -3.12 -3.01
C ILE A 100 5.73 -3.82 -4.09
N THR A 101 4.42 -3.90 -3.88
CA THR A 101 3.46 -4.30 -4.91
C THR A 101 3.27 -3.16 -5.90
N ASP A 102 3.62 -3.39 -7.16
CA ASP A 102 3.44 -2.42 -8.25
C ASP A 102 2.27 -2.83 -9.13
N TRP A 103 1.09 -2.33 -8.77
CA TRP A 103 -0.17 -2.66 -9.45
C TRP A 103 -0.20 -2.10 -10.86
N LYS A 104 -0.65 -2.93 -11.80
CA LYS A 104 -0.74 -2.59 -13.22
C LYS A 104 -2.07 -1.96 -13.56
N ASN A 105 -2.06 -1.05 -14.52
CA ASN A 105 -3.27 -0.48 -15.07
C ASN A 105 -4.05 -1.55 -15.83
N ALA A 106 -5.28 -1.88 -15.41
CA ALA A 106 -6.07 -2.96 -15.97
C ALA A 106 -6.38 -2.77 -17.47
N ARG A 107 -6.41 -1.52 -17.99
CA ARG A 107 -6.56 -1.28 -19.44
C ARG A 107 -5.41 -1.84 -20.28
N LEU A 108 -4.25 -2.09 -19.64
CA LEU A 108 -3.07 -2.63 -20.31
C LEU A 108 -2.96 -4.15 -20.19
N VAL A 109 -3.85 -4.80 -19.44
CA VAL A 109 -3.84 -6.25 -19.22
C VAL A 109 -4.78 -6.92 -20.21
N PRO A 110 -4.26 -7.74 -21.16
CA PRO A 110 -5.09 -8.44 -22.13
C PRO A 110 -6.15 -9.33 -21.49
N LEU A 111 -7.29 -9.52 -22.17
CA LEU A 111 -8.35 -10.43 -21.67
C LEU A 111 -7.86 -11.88 -21.55
N SER A 112 -6.89 -12.29 -22.37
CA SER A 112 -6.26 -13.61 -22.31
C SER A 112 -5.59 -13.92 -20.97
N ASP A 113 -5.22 -12.88 -20.21
CA ASP A 113 -4.59 -13.01 -18.89
C ASP A 113 -5.60 -13.24 -17.75
N GLY A 114 -6.87 -13.37 -18.11
CA GLY A 114 -7.96 -13.67 -17.18
C GLY A 114 -8.54 -12.43 -16.49
N GLU A 115 -9.38 -12.69 -15.52
CA GLU A 115 -10.02 -11.71 -14.65
C GLU A 115 -9.19 -11.50 -13.38
N PHE A 116 -9.51 -10.47 -12.61
CA PHE A 116 -8.87 -10.19 -11.34
C PHE A 116 -9.91 -9.92 -10.26
N HIS A 117 -9.94 -10.80 -9.27
CA HIS A 117 -10.88 -10.79 -8.16
C HIS A 117 -10.20 -10.32 -6.86
N LEU A 118 -10.98 -9.99 -5.85
CA LEU A 118 -10.47 -9.70 -4.51
C LEU A 118 -9.72 -10.91 -3.93
N ASP A 119 -10.17 -12.12 -4.24
CA ASP A 119 -9.50 -13.37 -3.86
C ASP A 119 -8.10 -13.49 -4.50
N ASP A 120 -7.95 -13.08 -5.76
CA ASP A 120 -6.65 -13.05 -6.44
C ASP A 120 -5.69 -12.07 -5.77
N TYR A 121 -6.20 -10.92 -5.31
CA TYR A 121 -5.39 -9.98 -4.54
C TYR A 121 -4.84 -10.64 -3.28
N VAL A 122 -5.67 -11.33 -2.52
CA VAL A 122 -5.26 -12.08 -1.30
C VAL A 122 -4.21 -13.13 -1.64
N ASN A 123 -4.42 -13.90 -2.71
CA ASN A 123 -3.50 -14.93 -3.16
C ASN A 123 -2.15 -14.35 -3.62
N TYR A 124 -2.14 -13.22 -4.33
CA TYR A 124 -0.90 -12.51 -4.72
C TYR A 124 -0.10 -12.08 -3.50
N ILE A 125 -0.75 -11.53 -2.47
CA ILE A 125 -0.06 -11.12 -1.25
C ILE A 125 0.59 -12.31 -0.55
N GLN A 126 -0.07 -13.44 -0.46
CA GLN A 126 0.51 -14.66 0.13
C GLN A 126 1.73 -15.13 -0.67
N GLU A 127 1.66 -15.14 -1.99
CA GLU A 127 2.78 -15.49 -2.86
C GLU A 127 3.97 -14.55 -2.64
N PHE A 128 3.73 -13.25 -2.57
CA PHE A 128 4.79 -12.26 -2.35
C PHE A 128 5.42 -12.37 -0.96
N ILE A 129 4.64 -12.63 0.08
CA ILE A 129 5.16 -12.90 1.43
C ILE A 129 6.09 -14.12 1.38
N ARG A 130 5.65 -15.24 0.77
CA ARG A 130 6.45 -16.45 0.64
C ARG A 130 7.74 -16.22 -0.15
N HIS A 131 7.69 -15.42 -1.21
CA HIS A 131 8.87 -15.04 -2.00
C HIS A 131 9.91 -14.31 -1.15
N VAL A 132 9.49 -13.30 -0.39
CA VAL A 132 10.39 -12.55 0.51
C VAL A 132 10.95 -13.44 1.61
N GLN A 133 10.13 -14.32 2.19
CA GLN A 133 10.56 -15.29 3.21
C GLN A 133 11.56 -16.29 2.65
N ALA A 134 11.37 -16.79 1.43
CA ALA A 134 12.30 -17.70 0.78
C ALA A 134 13.67 -17.05 0.55
N THR A 135 13.70 -15.77 0.22
CA THR A 135 14.92 -15.02 -0.04
C THR A 135 15.67 -14.64 1.24
N HIS A 136 14.96 -14.22 2.29
CA HIS A 136 15.57 -13.63 3.49
C HIS A 136 15.38 -14.45 4.77
N GLY A 137 14.60 -15.53 4.71
CA GLY A 137 14.23 -16.34 5.88
C GLY A 137 13.21 -15.67 6.80
N HIS A 138 12.70 -14.51 6.43
CA HIS A 138 11.68 -13.73 7.15
C HIS A 138 11.02 -12.70 6.24
N CYS A 139 9.88 -12.16 6.69
CA CYS A 139 9.21 -11.03 6.06
C CYS A 139 8.52 -10.20 7.14
N HIS A 140 8.56 -8.88 7.01
CA HIS A 140 7.64 -7.95 7.67
C HIS A 140 6.71 -7.39 6.60
N VAL A 141 5.44 -7.16 6.92
CA VAL A 141 4.47 -6.61 5.98
C VAL A 141 3.99 -5.25 6.47
N MET A 142 3.93 -4.30 5.56
CA MET A 142 3.36 -2.98 5.80
C MET A 142 2.31 -2.69 4.74
N SER A 143 1.08 -2.44 5.17
CA SER A 143 -0.05 -2.13 4.28
C SER A 143 -0.57 -0.72 4.55
N VAL A 144 -0.83 0.03 3.48
CA VAL A 144 -1.28 1.41 3.55
C VAL A 144 -2.64 1.55 2.87
N CYS A 145 -3.64 2.03 3.60
CA CYS A 145 -5.00 2.27 3.13
C CYS A 145 -5.77 0.97 2.82
N GLN A 146 -6.39 0.88 1.65
CA GLN A 146 -7.22 -0.24 1.21
C GLN A 146 -6.60 -1.63 1.44
N PRO A 147 -5.31 -1.89 1.15
CA PRO A 147 -4.73 -3.23 1.29
C PRO A 147 -4.66 -3.77 2.71
N THR A 148 -4.92 -2.98 3.74
CA THR A 148 -4.97 -3.48 5.12
C THR A 148 -5.95 -4.65 5.25
N VAL A 149 -7.07 -4.60 4.57
CA VAL A 149 -8.12 -5.63 4.60
C VAL A 149 -7.65 -6.93 3.93
N PRO A 150 -7.25 -6.96 2.63
CA PRO A 150 -6.78 -8.19 2.01
C PRO A 150 -5.46 -8.71 2.58
N VAL A 151 -4.59 -7.85 3.13
CA VAL A 151 -3.38 -8.31 3.84
C VAL A 151 -3.74 -9.03 5.11
N LEU A 152 -4.68 -8.51 5.91
CA LEU A 152 -5.16 -9.22 7.10
C LEU A 152 -5.78 -10.56 6.73
N ALA A 153 -6.55 -10.63 5.66
CA ALA A 153 -7.09 -11.88 5.15
C ALA A 153 -5.99 -12.86 4.73
N ALA A 154 -5.00 -12.39 3.96
CA ALA A 154 -3.88 -13.21 3.50
C ALA A 154 -3.12 -13.84 4.66
N VAL A 155 -2.76 -13.06 5.66
CA VAL A 155 -2.02 -13.55 6.85
C VAL A 155 -2.90 -14.44 7.71
N SER A 156 -4.21 -14.15 7.83
CA SER A 156 -5.17 -15.02 8.54
C SER A 156 -5.25 -16.41 7.94
N LEU A 157 -5.34 -16.51 6.61
CA LEU A 157 -5.39 -17.80 5.90
C LEU A 157 -4.08 -18.57 6.03
N MET A 158 -2.93 -17.88 5.94
CA MET A 158 -1.63 -18.50 6.20
C MET A 158 -1.54 -19.03 7.64
N ALA A 159 -2.07 -18.31 8.61
CA ALA A 159 -2.12 -18.75 10.01
C ALA A 159 -3.00 -19.97 10.20
N SER A 160 -4.19 -20.00 9.61
CA SER A 160 -5.12 -21.13 9.66
C SER A 160 -4.53 -22.40 9.06
N ARG A 161 -3.66 -22.26 8.04
CA ARG A 161 -2.93 -23.39 7.42
C ARG A 161 -1.66 -23.79 8.18
N GLY A 162 -1.29 -23.08 9.24
CA GLY A 162 -0.04 -23.31 9.96
C GLY A 162 1.23 -22.94 9.20
N GLU A 163 1.13 -22.05 8.23
CA GLU A 163 2.27 -21.56 7.44
C GLU A 163 3.17 -20.62 8.25
N HIS A 164 4.38 -20.39 7.75
CA HIS A 164 5.28 -19.39 8.29
C HIS A 164 4.72 -17.98 8.06
N LEU A 165 4.42 -17.28 9.15
CA LEU A 165 3.84 -15.94 9.11
C LEU A 165 4.89 -14.84 8.97
N PRO A 166 4.52 -13.64 8.50
CA PRO A 166 5.32 -12.45 8.70
C PRO A 166 5.64 -12.25 10.19
N LEU A 167 6.81 -11.71 10.49
CA LEU A 167 7.21 -11.42 11.87
C LEU A 167 6.39 -10.28 12.46
N SER A 168 5.97 -9.33 11.63
CA SER A 168 5.04 -8.26 12.01
C SER A 168 4.20 -7.78 10.84
N MET A 169 3.03 -7.22 11.16
CA MET A 169 2.15 -6.48 10.26
C MET A 169 2.01 -5.06 10.77
N THR A 170 2.29 -4.07 9.92
CA THR A 170 1.96 -2.67 10.14
C THR A 170 0.79 -2.29 9.24
N MET A 171 -0.33 -1.90 9.82
CA MET A 171 -1.55 -1.54 9.11
C MET A 171 -1.84 -0.05 9.31
N MET A 172 -1.91 0.69 8.22
CA MET A 172 -1.96 2.15 8.25
C MET A 172 -3.18 2.68 7.48
N GLY A 173 -4.07 3.37 8.18
CA GLY A 173 -5.16 4.14 7.57
C GLY A 173 -6.08 3.31 6.68
N GLY A 174 -6.47 2.10 7.09
CA GLY A 174 -7.27 1.20 6.29
C GLY A 174 -8.61 0.83 6.90
N PRO A 175 -9.59 0.44 6.07
CA PRO A 175 -10.97 0.22 6.47
C PRO A 175 -11.21 -1.20 7.03
N ILE A 176 -10.49 -1.60 8.07
CA ILE A 176 -10.68 -2.91 8.71
C ILE A 176 -12.12 -3.04 9.24
N ASP A 177 -12.61 -1.99 9.90
CA ASP A 177 -14.03 -1.87 10.28
C ASP A 177 -14.59 -0.54 9.76
N ALA A 178 -15.13 -0.55 8.56
CA ALA A 178 -15.68 0.64 7.91
C ALA A 178 -16.96 1.18 8.58
N THR A 179 -17.52 0.48 9.57
CA THR A 179 -18.65 0.97 10.36
C THR A 179 -18.24 1.99 11.42
N LYS A 180 -16.93 2.04 11.75
CA LYS A 180 -16.39 3.00 12.72
C LYS A 180 -16.18 4.35 12.08
N SER A 181 -16.67 5.42 12.70
CA SER A 181 -16.51 6.80 12.22
C SER A 181 -16.61 6.92 10.70
N PRO A 182 -17.73 6.54 10.08
CA PRO A 182 -17.84 6.44 8.63
C PRO A 182 -17.63 7.81 7.98
N THR A 183 -16.77 7.81 6.96
CA THR A 183 -16.44 9.00 6.16
C THR A 183 -17.40 9.16 4.98
N ALA A 184 -17.25 10.24 4.19
CA ALA A 184 -18.02 10.45 2.97
C ALA A 184 -17.84 9.29 1.97
N VAL A 185 -16.65 8.72 1.89
CA VAL A 185 -16.33 7.54 1.04
C VAL A 185 -17.12 6.31 1.51
N ASN A 186 -17.12 6.04 2.81
CA ASN A 186 -17.86 4.92 3.39
C ASN A 186 -19.37 5.09 3.19
N ASN A 187 -19.90 6.30 3.43
CA ASN A 187 -21.31 6.60 3.28
C ASN A 187 -21.78 6.44 1.82
N LEU A 188 -20.97 6.84 0.84
CA LEU A 188 -21.30 6.60 -0.57
C LEU A 188 -21.45 5.10 -0.86
N ALA A 189 -20.48 4.30 -0.41
CA ALA A 189 -20.48 2.85 -0.61
C ALA A 189 -21.66 2.16 0.08
N MET A 190 -22.03 2.59 1.29
CA MET A 190 -23.15 2.04 2.05
C MET A 190 -24.53 2.46 1.51
N ASN A 191 -24.64 3.66 0.95
CA ASN A 191 -25.94 4.23 0.54
C ASN A 191 -26.34 3.90 -0.90
N LYS A 192 -25.45 3.33 -1.71
CA LYS A 192 -25.73 2.88 -3.08
C LYS A 192 -25.74 1.36 -3.14
N SER A 193 -26.66 0.81 -3.96
CA SER A 193 -26.71 -0.64 -4.16
C SER A 193 -25.50 -1.15 -4.97
N PHE A 194 -25.20 -2.42 -4.85
CA PHE A 194 -24.18 -3.09 -5.68
C PHE A 194 -24.46 -2.86 -7.18
N SER A 195 -25.70 -3.05 -7.61
CA SER A 195 -26.10 -2.85 -9.01
C SER A 195 -25.99 -1.39 -9.46
N TRP A 196 -26.09 -0.42 -8.55
CA TRP A 196 -25.81 0.96 -8.89
C TRP A 196 -24.36 1.16 -9.30
N PHE A 197 -23.40 0.60 -8.53
CA PHE A 197 -21.98 0.66 -8.89
C PHE A 197 -21.73 -0.04 -10.22
N GLU A 198 -22.26 -1.24 -10.40
CA GLU A 198 -22.08 -2.01 -11.64
C GLU A 198 -22.59 -1.25 -12.88
N ASN A 199 -23.74 -0.58 -12.78
CA ASN A 199 -24.36 0.08 -13.92
C ASN A 199 -23.85 1.53 -14.17
N ASN A 200 -23.27 2.18 -13.17
CA ASN A 200 -22.93 3.61 -13.27
C ASN A 200 -21.42 3.90 -13.33
N VAL A 201 -20.57 3.00 -12.81
CA VAL A 201 -19.14 3.28 -12.73
C VAL A 201 -18.26 2.25 -13.47
N ILE A 202 -18.83 1.15 -13.97
CA ILE A 202 -18.10 0.14 -14.73
C ILE A 202 -18.24 0.42 -16.22
N TYR A 203 -17.10 0.43 -16.91
CA TYR A 203 -17.00 0.66 -18.34
C TYR A 203 -16.10 -0.41 -18.99
N ARG A 204 -16.16 -0.49 -20.31
CA ARG A 204 -15.26 -1.37 -21.07
C ARG A 204 -14.09 -0.59 -21.63
N VAL A 205 -12.90 -1.18 -21.53
CA VAL A 205 -11.67 -0.63 -22.09
C VAL A 205 -11.83 -0.49 -23.61
N PRO A 206 -11.50 0.68 -24.19
CA PRO A 206 -11.55 0.92 -25.63
C PRO A 206 -10.60 0.01 -26.42
N THR A 207 -10.91 -0.15 -27.72
CA THR A 207 -10.19 -1.09 -28.61
C THR A 207 -8.73 -0.74 -28.90
N ASN A 208 -8.31 0.48 -28.63
CA ASN A 208 -6.94 0.96 -28.83
C ASN A 208 -5.98 0.60 -27.67
N PHE A 209 -6.44 -0.11 -26.66
CA PHE A 209 -5.61 -0.57 -25.54
C PHE A 209 -5.49 -2.10 -25.53
N PRO A 210 -4.39 -2.65 -24.97
CA PRO A 210 -4.19 -4.10 -24.87
C PRO A 210 -5.33 -4.84 -24.16
N GLY A 211 -5.93 -4.22 -23.14
CA GLY A 211 -7.06 -4.76 -22.38
C GLY A 211 -8.44 -4.49 -22.98
N ALA A 212 -8.51 -4.24 -24.30
CA ALA A 212 -9.76 -3.94 -25.01
C ALA A 212 -10.89 -4.89 -24.62
N GLY A 213 -12.05 -4.31 -24.26
CA GLY A 213 -13.23 -5.04 -23.85
C GLY A 213 -13.28 -5.45 -22.37
N ARG A 214 -12.18 -5.36 -21.61
CA ARG A 214 -12.15 -5.62 -20.16
C ARG A 214 -13.10 -4.67 -19.44
N ARG A 215 -13.87 -5.20 -18.51
CA ARG A 215 -14.69 -4.39 -17.60
C ARG A 215 -13.79 -3.78 -16.55
N VAL A 216 -13.85 -2.46 -16.38
CA VAL A 216 -13.00 -1.72 -15.45
C VAL A 216 -13.78 -0.63 -14.72
N TYR A 217 -13.30 -0.26 -13.55
CA TYR A 217 -13.57 1.04 -12.95
C TYR A 217 -12.51 2.02 -13.44
N PRO A 218 -12.86 2.98 -14.33
CA PRO A 218 -11.88 3.81 -15.00
C PRO A 218 -11.19 4.80 -14.06
N GLY A 219 -9.89 5.01 -14.28
CA GLY A 219 -9.10 5.95 -13.49
C GLY A 219 -9.63 7.38 -13.53
N PHE A 220 -10.15 7.84 -14.67
CA PHE A 220 -10.67 9.20 -14.79
C PHE A 220 -11.91 9.45 -13.89
N LEU A 221 -12.77 8.44 -13.68
CA LEU A 221 -13.89 8.57 -12.75
C LEU A 221 -13.43 8.63 -11.30
N GLN A 222 -12.41 7.85 -10.96
CA GLN A 222 -11.79 7.87 -9.64
C GLN A 222 -11.18 9.25 -9.35
N HIS A 223 -10.42 9.77 -10.31
CA HIS A 223 -9.82 11.11 -10.20
C HIS A 223 -10.88 12.19 -10.02
N THR A 224 -11.98 12.14 -10.79
CA THR A 224 -13.11 13.06 -10.65
C THR A 224 -13.71 12.98 -9.24
N GLY A 225 -13.85 11.76 -8.70
CA GLY A 225 -14.31 11.54 -7.32
C GLY A 225 -13.38 12.16 -6.27
N PHE A 226 -12.07 11.96 -6.41
CA PHE A 226 -11.08 12.55 -5.50
C PHE A 226 -11.07 14.08 -5.51
N VAL A 227 -11.16 14.69 -6.70
CA VAL A 227 -11.25 16.15 -6.82
C VAL A 227 -12.54 16.70 -6.22
N ALA A 228 -13.67 15.98 -6.44
CA ALA A 228 -14.97 16.37 -5.92
C ALA A 228 -15.10 16.31 -4.39
N MET A 229 -14.25 15.52 -3.71
CA MET A 229 -14.23 15.49 -2.24
C MET A 229 -13.70 16.79 -1.62
N ASN A 230 -12.78 17.49 -2.28
CA ASN A 230 -12.17 18.72 -1.78
C ASN A 230 -11.89 19.75 -2.90
N PRO A 231 -12.91 20.24 -3.62
CA PRO A 231 -12.71 21.08 -4.81
C PRO A 231 -12.02 22.40 -4.50
N ASP A 232 -12.36 23.04 -3.38
CA ASP A 232 -11.76 24.33 -2.97
C ASP A 232 -10.26 24.21 -2.69
N ARG A 233 -9.82 23.10 -2.14
CA ARG A 233 -8.40 22.81 -1.90
C ARG A 233 -7.63 22.75 -3.21
N HIS A 234 -8.17 22.06 -4.21
CA HIS A 234 -7.54 21.93 -5.53
C HIS A 234 -7.50 23.28 -6.27
N LEU A 235 -8.60 24.03 -6.27
CA LEU A 235 -8.68 25.36 -6.85
C LEU A 235 -7.65 26.31 -6.21
N LYS A 236 -7.58 26.32 -4.89
CA LYS A 236 -6.60 27.14 -4.16
C LYS A 236 -5.16 26.72 -4.49
N SER A 237 -4.87 25.43 -4.53
CA SER A 237 -3.53 24.91 -4.85
C SER A 237 -3.08 25.33 -6.25
N HIS A 238 -3.96 25.22 -7.27
CA HIS A 238 -3.66 25.66 -8.63
C HIS A 238 -3.48 27.17 -8.73
N TYR A 239 -4.26 27.95 -7.97
CA TYR A 239 -4.10 29.39 -7.91
C TYR A 239 -2.79 29.80 -7.22
N ASP A 240 -2.40 29.12 -6.16
CA ASP A 240 -1.12 29.35 -5.48
C ASP A 240 0.05 29.00 -6.41
N TYR A 241 -0.02 27.88 -7.12
CA TYR A 241 0.94 27.51 -8.17
C TYR A 241 1.12 28.61 -9.24
N PHE A 242 0.02 29.14 -9.74
CA PHE A 242 0.05 30.24 -10.70
C PHE A 242 0.80 31.46 -10.13
N LYS A 243 0.55 31.79 -8.86
CA LYS A 243 1.25 32.92 -8.18
C LYS A 243 2.75 32.62 -8.02
N ASP A 244 3.12 31.41 -7.67
CA ASP A 244 4.51 31.00 -7.48
C ASP A 244 5.29 31.10 -8.82
N LEU A 245 4.68 30.65 -9.92
CA LEU A 245 5.24 30.85 -11.26
C LEU A 245 5.46 32.32 -11.62
N ILE A 246 4.53 33.23 -11.27
CA ILE A 246 4.66 34.66 -11.52
C ILE A 246 5.77 35.26 -10.66
N LYS A 247 5.91 34.83 -9.42
CA LYS A 247 6.94 35.31 -8.48
C LYS A 247 8.33 34.74 -8.80
N GLY A 248 8.41 33.64 -9.57
CA GLY A 248 9.65 32.94 -9.83
C GLY A 248 10.07 32.03 -8.67
N ASP A 249 9.12 31.61 -7.79
CA ASP A 249 9.35 30.62 -6.75
C ASP A 249 9.35 29.23 -7.37
N ASN A 250 10.50 28.84 -7.91
CA ASN A 250 10.67 27.57 -8.58
C ASN A 250 10.54 26.37 -7.64
N SER A 251 10.88 26.51 -6.37
CA SER A 251 10.81 25.42 -5.38
C SER A 251 9.36 25.05 -5.06
N SER A 252 8.52 26.04 -4.76
CA SER A 252 7.10 25.82 -4.50
C SER A 252 6.37 25.32 -5.75
N ALA A 253 6.69 25.90 -6.92
CA ALA A 253 6.14 25.46 -8.20
C ALA A 253 6.51 24.00 -8.52
N GLU A 254 7.75 23.58 -8.27
CA GLU A 254 8.19 22.20 -8.50
C GLU A 254 7.51 21.22 -7.53
N SER A 255 7.37 21.57 -6.27
CA SER A 255 6.64 20.77 -5.29
C SER A 255 5.17 20.55 -5.70
N HIS A 256 4.53 21.58 -6.24
CA HIS A 256 3.17 21.48 -6.79
C HIS A 256 3.14 20.55 -8.01
N ARG A 257 4.11 20.66 -8.93
CA ARG A 257 4.21 19.79 -10.11
C ARG A 257 4.34 18.32 -9.70
N GLN A 258 5.28 18.02 -8.81
CA GLN A 258 5.51 16.64 -8.33
C GLN A 258 4.27 16.07 -7.67
N PHE A 259 3.58 16.83 -6.84
CA PHE A 259 2.34 16.40 -6.21
C PHE A 259 1.25 16.07 -7.26
N TYR A 260 1.01 16.97 -8.22
CA TYR A 260 -0.06 16.76 -9.20
C TYR A 260 0.31 15.79 -10.32
N ASP A 261 1.58 15.60 -10.63
CA ASP A 261 2.03 14.53 -11.52
C ASP A 261 1.71 13.16 -10.94
N GLU A 262 1.79 13.01 -9.63
CA GLU A 262 1.41 11.81 -8.91
C GLU A 262 -0.11 11.70 -8.74
N TYR A 263 -0.74 12.76 -8.25
CA TYR A 263 -2.16 12.78 -7.93
C TYR A 263 -3.07 12.59 -9.15
N ASN A 264 -2.67 13.10 -10.31
CA ASN A 264 -3.42 12.97 -11.56
C ASN A 264 -3.10 11.68 -12.33
N ALA A 265 -2.01 10.99 -11.99
CA ALA A 265 -1.68 9.70 -12.58
C ALA A 265 -2.52 8.61 -11.91
N VAL A 266 -3.54 8.16 -12.62
CA VAL A 266 -4.51 7.18 -12.13
C VAL A 266 -4.56 5.97 -13.07
N LEU A 267 -4.88 4.80 -12.50
CA LEU A 267 -5.03 3.55 -13.24
C LEU A 267 -6.47 3.07 -13.22
N ASP A 268 -6.85 2.30 -14.23
CA ASP A 268 -8.10 1.55 -14.23
C ASP A 268 -7.95 0.32 -13.32
N MET A 269 -8.99 0.01 -12.56
CA MET A 269 -9.09 -1.23 -11.78
C MET A 269 -10.00 -2.23 -12.47
N ASP A 270 -9.67 -3.51 -12.39
CA ASP A 270 -10.57 -4.57 -12.83
C ASP A 270 -11.92 -4.46 -12.10
N ALA A 271 -13.02 -4.61 -12.83
CA ALA A 271 -14.36 -4.39 -12.29
C ALA A 271 -14.73 -5.37 -11.19
N ASP A 272 -14.36 -6.64 -11.34
CA ASP A 272 -14.73 -7.68 -10.37
C ASP A 272 -14.02 -7.43 -9.04
N TYR A 273 -12.72 -7.13 -9.06
CA TYR A 273 -11.99 -6.72 -7.87
C TYR A 273 -12.63 -5.49 -7.17
N TYR A 274 -12.97 -4.45 -7.95
CA TYR A 274 -13.55 -3.24 -7.40
C TYR A 274 -14.92 -3.50 -6.77
N LEU A 275 -15.83 -4.19 -7.49
CA LEU A 275 -17.18 -4.48 -7.02
C LEU A 275 -17.17 -5.42 -5.81
N GLU A 276 -16.32 -6.43 -5.80
CA GLU A 276 -16.15 -7.35 -4.68
C GLU A 276 -15.57 -6.63 -3.44
N THR A 277 -14.67 -5.67 -3.64
CA THR A 277 -14.15 -4.83 -2.56
C THR A 277 -15.28 -3.99 -1.95
N ILE A 278 -16.10 -3.31 -2.77
CA ILE A 278 -17.25 -2.53 -2.30
C ILE A 278 -18.19 -3.42 -1.48
N ALA A 279 -18.57 -4.57 -2.02
CA ALA A 279 -19.50 -5.49 -1.33
C ALA A 279 -18.90 -6.03 -0.03
N THR A 280 -17.70 -6.58 -0.07
CA THR A 280 -17.09 -7.29 1.05
C THR A 280 -16.72 -6.36 2.21
N VAL A 281 -16.13 -5.19 1.89
CA VAL A 281 -15.56 -4.28 2.89
C VAL A 281 -16.59 -3.25 3.38
N PHE A 282 -17.37 -2.67 2.46
CA PHE A 282 -18.16 -1.46 2.75
C PHE A 282 -19.67 -1.70 2.82
N GLN A 283 -20.20 -2.81 2.31
CA GLN A 283 -21.62 -3.14 2.35
C GLN A 283 -21.92 -4.30 3.30
N ASP A 284 -21.24 -5.42 3.15
CA ASP A 284 -21.47 -6.63 3.93
C ASP A 284 -20.61 -6.71 5.20
N PHE A 285 -19.50 -5.96 5.27
CA PHE A 285 -18.53 -5.96 6.40
C PHE A 285 -18.06 -7.37 6.77
N LYS A 286 -17.75 -8.18 5.76
CA LYS A 286 -17.53 -9.63 5.93
C LYS A 286 -16.36 -9.95 6.86
N LEU A 287 -15.28 -9.14 6.84
CA LEU A 287 -14.13 -9.34 7.73
C LEU A 287 -14.52 -9.21 9.20
N VAL A 288 -15.21 -8.13 9.55
CA VAL A 288 -15.62 -7.84 10.94
C VAL A 288 -16.67 -8.83 11.44
N LYS A 289 -17.59 -9.24 10.55
CA LYS A 289 -18.62 -10.24 10.86
C LYS A 289 -18.09 -11.68 10.89
N GLY A 290 -16.85 -11.92 10.45
CA GLY A 290 -16.28 -13.27 10.38
C GLY A 290 -16.95 -14.17 9.35
N THR A 291 -17.48 -13.59 8.28
CA THR A 291 -18.22 -14.30 7.21
C THR A 291 -17.50 -14.28 5.86
N TRP A 292 -16.27 -13.79 5.83
CA TRP A 292 -15.52 -13.71 4.58
C TRP A 292 -14.86 -15.04 4.24
N ASP A 293 -15.23 -15.59 3.10
CA ASP A 293 -14.61 -16.74 2.48
C ASP A 293 -13.80 -16.29 1.27
N VAL A 294 -12.61 -16.85 1.11
CA VAL A 294 -11.68 -16.60 0.00
C VAL A 294 -11.42 -17.90 -0.74
N VAL A 295 -11.44 -17.86 -2.05
CA VAL A 295 -11.05 -18.97 -2.92
C VAL A 295 -9.52 -18.95 -3.09
N SER A 296 -8.85 -20.02 -2.67
CA SER A 296 -7.41 -20.17 -2.85
C SER A 296 -7.03 -20.47 -4.31
N GLU A 297 -5.74 -20.39 -4.64
CA GLU A 297 -5.23 -20.77 -5.96
C GLU A 297 -5.54 -22.23 -6.34
N SER A 298 -5.68 -23.12 -5.36
CA SER A 298 -6.10 -24.51 -5.57
C SER A 298 -7.62 -24.68 -5.76
N GLY A 299 -8.41 -23.61 -5.60
CA GLY A 299 -9.86 -23.63 -5.70
C GLY A 299 -10.58 -23.97 -4.40
N ASP A 300 -9.86 -24.12 -3.29
CA ASP A 300 -10.45 -24.38 -1.99
C ASP A 300 -11.07 -23.11 -1.40
N ILE A 301 -12.25 -23.24 -0.80
CA ILE A 301 -12.93 -22.14 -0.11
C ILE A 301 -12.49 -22.15 1.35
N GLU A 302 -11.92 -21.02 1.79
CA GLU A 302 -11.35 -20.89 3.13
C GLU A 302 -11.89 -19.69 3.86
N ARG A 303 -12.30 -19.87 5.13
CA ARG A 303 -12.78 -18.80 5.99
C ARG A 303 -11.63 -17.95 6.50
N VAL A 304 -11.74 -16.63 6.34
CA VAL A 304 -10.81 -15.67 6.95
C VAL A 304 -11.04 -15.61 8.46
N ARG A 305 -10.00 -15.95 9.23
CA ARG A 305 -10.03 -16.06 10.70
C ARG A 305 -8.86 -15.30 11.33
N PRO A 306 -8.98 -13.98 11.55
CA PRO A 306 -7.88 -13.17 12.12
C PRO A 306 -7.45 -13.65 13.52
N GLN A 307 -8.35 -14.29 14.25
CA GLN A 307 -8.06 -14.88 15.57
C GLN A 307 -7.06 -16.03 15.54
N ASP A 308 -6.82 -16.64 14.37
CA ASP A 308 -5.83 -17.73 14.21
C ASP A 308 -4.39 -17.20 14.13
N ILE A 309 -4.20 -15.89 13.93
CA ILE A 309 -2.88 -15.27 13.95
C ILE A 309 -2.38 -15.20 15.38
N SER A 310 -1.27 -15.88 15.68
CA SER A 310 -0.70 -15.94 17.04
C SER A 310 0.77 -15.49 17.13
N HIS A 311 1.56 -15.70 16.08
CA HIS A 311 3.01 -15.48 16.08
C HIS A 311 3.45 -14.36 15.12
N CYS A 312 2.68 -13.27 15.11
CA CYS A 312 2.96 -12.08 14.30
C CYS A 312 2.72 -10.83 15.17
N GLY A 313 3.60 -9.84 15.12
CA GLY A 313 3.33 -8.55 15.76
C GLY A 313 2.30 -7.76 14.95
N LEU A 314 1.50 -6.93 15.59
CA LEU A 314 0.51 -6.07 14.95
C LEU A 314 0.62 -4.63 15.44
N LEU A 315 0.99 -3.73 14.53
CA LEU A 315 0.93 -2.28 14.71
C LEU A 315 -0.18 -1.69 13.83
N THR A 316 -1.07 -0.92 14.43
CA THR A 316 -2.06 -0.12 13.70
C THR A 316 -1.72 1.36 13.81
N VAL A 317 -1.82 2.09 12.69
CA VAL A 317 -1.54 3.53 12.60
C VAL A 317 -2.75 4.23 11.99
N GLU A 318 -3.23 5.28 12.65
CA GLU A 318 -4.33 6.12 12.18
C GLU A 318 -3.93 7.60 12.22
N GLY A 319 -4.47 8.40 11.30
CA GLY A 319 -4.39 9.85 11.36
C GLY A 319 -5.58 10.41 12.15
N GLU A 320 -5.32 11.34 13.07
CA GLU A 320 -6.38 12.00 13.86
C GLU A 320 -7.43 12.69 12.98
N LEU A 321 -7.00 13.25 11.85
CA LEU A 321 -7.83 14.00 10.90
C LEU A 321 -8.04 13.24 9.57
N ASP A 322 -7.96 11.91 9.61
CA ASP A 322 -8.16 11.08 8.42
C ASP A 322 -9.63 11.11 7.99
N ASP A 323 -9.88 11.69 6.81
CA ASP A 323 -11.20 11.85 6.20
C ASP A 323 -11.54 10.75 5.18
N ILE A 324 -10.66 9.77 5.00
CA ILE A 324 -10.83 8.61 4.12
C ILE A 324 -11.10 7.35 4.96
N SER A 325 -10.21 7.06 5.93
CA SER A 325 -10.38 5.96 6.88
C SER A 325 -10.56 6.54 8.29
N GLY A 326 -11.80 6.59 8.75
CA GLY A 326 -12.15 7.24 10.02
C GLY A 326 -11.53 6.57 11.23
N SER A 327 -11.46 7.33 12.32
CA SER A 327 -10.88 6.88 13.59
C SER A 327 -11.52 5.57 14.08
N GLY A 328 -10.70 4.63 14.49
CA GLY A 328 -11.10 3.30 14.96
C GLY A 328 -11.21 2.25 13.86
N GLN A 329 -11.24 2.63 12.58
CA GLN A 329 -11.37 1.67 11.47
C GLN A 329 -10.17 0.72 11.40
N THR A 330 -8.97 1.23 11.37
CA THR A 330 -7.74 0.40 11.34
C THR A 330 -7.48 -0.27 12.70
N LYS A 331 -7.70 0.46 13.78
CA LYS A 331 -7.53 -0.03 15.17
C LYS A 331 -8.36 -1.28 15.45
N ALA A 332 -9.48 -1.47 14.77
CA ALA A 332 -10.33 -2.66 14.91
C ALA A 332 -9.55 -3.98 14.68
N ALA A 333 -8.47 -3.98 13.91
CA ALA A 333 -7.61 -5.14 13.70
C ALA A 333 -7.07 -5.72 15.03
N LEU A 334 -6.79 -4.87 16.02
CA LEU A 334 -6.28 -5.31 17.33
C LEU A 334 -7.26 -6.25 18.04
N LYS A 335 -8.56 -6.00 17.89
CA LYS A 335 -9.61 -6.84 18.46
C LYS A 335 -9.82 -8.12 17.66
N LEU A 336 -9.83 -8.01 16.33
CA LEU A 336 -10.03 -9.15 15.43
C LEU A 336 -8.91 -10.20 15.59
N CYS A 337 -7.66 -9.75 15.73
CA CYS A 337 -6.50 -10.61 15.94
C CYS A 337 -6.36 -11.03 17.40
N SER A 338 -7.38 -11.65 17.99
CA SER A 338 -7.41 -12.03 19.40
C SER A 338 -6.36 -13.07 19.79
N GLY A 339 -5.85 -13.86 18.82
CA GLY A 339 -4.76 -14.81 19.04
C GLY A 339 -3.38 -14.18 19.25
N ILE A 340 -3.19 -12.91 18.87
CA ILE A 340 -1.94 -12.20 19.12
C ILE A 340 -1.92 -11.70 20.56
N PRO A 341 -0.86 -12.00 21.35
CA PRO A 341 -0.71 -11.48 22.70
C PRO A 341 -0.72 -9.95 22.76
N ALA A 342 -1.27 -9.36 23.80
CA ALA A 342 -1.34 -7.91 23.97
C ALA A 342 0.04 -7.23 23.92
N SER A 343 1.09 -7.91 24.40
CA SER A 343 2.49 -7.44 24.34
C SER A 343 3.04 -7.30 22.91
N ASN A 344 2.41 -7.94 21.93
CA ASN A 344 2.80 -7.90 20.53
C ASN A 344 1.87 -7.04 19.68
N LYS A 345 0.96 -6.29 20.33
CA LYS A 345 0.04 -5.35 19.69
C LYS A 345 0.37 -3.92 20.09
N SER A 346 0.27 -3.02 19.12
CA SER A 346 0.45 -1.59 19.36
C SER A 346 -0.47 -0.76 18.46
N HIS A 347 -0.83 0.42 18.94
CA HIS A 347 -1.62 1.40 18.20
C HIS A 347 -0.96 2.77 18.29
N TYR A 348 -0.88 3.47 17.17
CA TYR A 348 -0.35 4.81 17.10
C TYR A 348 -1.32 5.74 16.36
N GLU A 349 -1.84 6.76 17.05
CA GLU A 349 -2.63 7.83 16.45
C GLU A 349 -1.73 9.04 16.20
N VAL A 350 -1.66 9.46 14.92
CA VAL A 350 -0.80 10.57 14.48
C VAL A 350 -1.56 11.88 14.61
N LYS A 351 -1.20 12.69 15.58
CA LYS A 351 -1.84 13.98 15.84
C LYS A 351 -1.71 14.95 14.68
N GLY A 352 -2.82 15.58 14.31
CA GLY A 352 -2.92 16.53 13.23
C GLY A 352 -2.66 15.97 11.83
N ALA A 353 -2.58 14.66 11.65
CA ALA A 353 -2.39 14.03 10.36
C ALA A 353 -3.73 13.69 9.70
N GLY A 354 -3.88 14.07 8.44
CA GLY A 354 -4.86 13.50 7.53
C GLY A 354 -4.36 12.20 6.92
N HIS A 355 -5.12 11.62 5.99
CA HIS A 355 -4.83 10.33 5.38
C HIS A 355 -3.41 10.22 4.82
N TYR A 356 -3.00 11.18 3.99
CA TYR A 356 -1.67 11.15 3.34
C TYR A 356 -0.52 11.42 4.32
N GLY A 357 -0.76 12.16 5.40
CA GLY A 357 0.25 12.53 6.38
C GLY A 357 0.80 11.38 7.21
N ILE A 358 0.12 10.22 7.24
CA ILE A 358 0.58 9.05 7.97
C ILE A 358 1.64 8.24 7.22
N PHE A 359 1.75 8.40 5.89
CA PHE A 359 2.71 7.64 5.07
C PHE A 359 3.56 8.50 4.14
N SER A 360 3.38 9.81 4.13
CA SER A 360 4.14 10.74 3.29
C SER A 360 4.39 12.08 3.98
N GLY A 361 5.45 12.75 3.60
CA GLY A 361 5.81 14.07 4.08
C GLY A 361 6.46 14.06 5.48
N ARG A 362 6.47 15.25 6.09
CA ARG A 362 7.22 15.47 7.34
C ARG A 362 6.72 14.61 8.50
N ARG A 363 5.39 14.51 8.69
CA ARG A 363 4.83 13.71 9.79
C ARG A 363 5.19 12.25 9.65
N TRP A 364 5.14 11.71 8.43
CA TRP A 364 5.61 10.37 8.17
C TRP A 364 7.07 10.20 8.61
N ARG A 365 7.97 11.02 8.11
CA ARG A 365 9.41 10.89 8.40
C ARG A 365 9.76 11.09 9.87
N ASP A 366 9.18 12.11 10.51
CA ASP A 366 9.61 12.53 11.85
C ASP A 366 8.85 11.85 12.97
N MET A 367 7.61 11.40 12.74
CA MET A 367 6.73 10.88 13.79
C MET A 367 6.35 9.42 13.57
N VAL A 368 5.95 9.02 12.38
CA VAL A 368 5.40 7.68 12.10
C VAL A 368 6.51 6.67 11.84
N TYR A 369 7.43 6.98 10.95
CA TYR A 369 8.52 6.07 10.60
C TYR A 369 9.33 5.58 11.82
N PRO A 370 9.73 6.42 12.78
CA PRO A 370 10.44 5.94 13.96
C PRO A 370 9.66 4.89 14.76
N GLN A 371 8.33 5.02 14.85
CA GLN A 371 7.47 4.03 15.52
C GLN A 371 7.42 2.72 14.73
N VAL A 372 7.25 2.80 13.43
CA VAL A 372 7.25 1.64 12.52
C VAL A 372 8.59 0.91 12.57
N GLN A 373 9.70 1.64 12.48
CA GLN A 373 11.05 1.08 12.54
C GLN A 373 11.31 0.38 13.87
N ALA A 374 10.98 1.01 14.99
CA ALA A 374 11.17 0.43 16.32
C ALA A 374 10.34 -0.86 16.48
N PHE A 375 9.10 -0.87 16.01
CA PHE A 375 8.23 -2.03 16.06
C PHE A 375 8.77 -3.21 15.22
N ILE A 376 9.20 -2.94 14.00
CA ILE A 376 9.82 -3.94 13.12
C ILE A 376 11.08 -4.53 13.76
N LEU A 377 11.98 -3.68 14.26
CA LEU A 377 13.23 -4.12 14.89
C LEU A 377 13.00 -4.97 16.13
N ALA A 378 12.02 -4.62 16.99
CA ALA A 378 11.69 -5.39 18.17
C ALA A 378 11.26 -6.82 17.82
N HIS A 379 10.41 -6.99 16.81
CA HIS A 379 9.94 -8.30 16.36
C HIS A 379 11.00 -9.08 15.58
N HIS A 380 11.87 -8.40 14.84
CA HIS A 380 12.98 -9.00 14.13
C HIS A 380 14.04 -9.58 15.09
N SER A 381 14.42 -8.85 16.12
CA SER A 381 15.39 -9.27 17.14
C SER A 381 14.87 -10.45 17.96
N SER A 382 13.61 -10.41 18.36
CA SER A 382 12.95 -11.50 19.10
C SER A 382 12.93 -12.82 18.33
N ALA A 383 12.73 -12.76 17.00
CA ALA A 383 12.76 -13.93 16.14
C ALA A 383 14.17 -14.54 16.00
N LYS A 384 15.20 -13.69 15.93
CA LYS A 384 16.60 -14.16 15.92
C LYS A 384 16.99 -14.87 17.22
N ALA A 385 16.50 -14.38 18.36
CA ALA A 385 16.76 -14.99 19.68
C ALA A 385 16.08 -16.37 19.85
N ARG A 386 14.97 -16.62 19.16
CA ARG A 386 14.24 -17.90 19.22
C ARG A 386 14.82 -19.00 18.34
N LYS A 387 15.70 -18.70 17.37
CA LYS A 387 16.38 -19.76 16.60
C LYS A 387 17.32 -20.52 17.52
N PRO A 388 17.20 -21.86 17.68
CA PRO A 388 18.11 -22.63 18.52
C PRO A 388 19.53 -22.45 18.02
N LYS A 389 20.46 -22.09 18.90
CA LYS A 389 21.91 -22.14 18.59
C LYS A 389 22.21 -23.52 18.06
N ARG A 390 22.64 -23.62 16.81
CA ARG A 390 23.13 -24.86 16.22
C ARG A 390 24.17 -25.43 17.19
N ARG A 391 23.86 -26.55 17.87
CA ARG A 391 24.85 -27.29 18.64
C ARG A 391 25.94 -27.70 17.67
N VAL A 392 27.11 -27.09 17.77
CA VAL A 392 28.31 -27.62 17.16
C VAL A 392 28.54 -28.94 17.86
N SER A 393 28.28 -30.04 17.17
CA SER A 393 28.67 -31.37 17.63
C SER A 393 30.19 -31.36 17.67
N ALA A 394 30.76 -31.31 18.87
CA ALA A 394 32.16 -31.62 19.08
C ALA A 394 32.35 -33.07 18.65
N SER A 395 32.98 -33.26 17.52
CA SER A 395 33.57 -34.54 17.10
C SER A 395 34.70 -34.83 18.07
N THR A 396 34.46 -35.68 19.03
CA THR A 396 35.51 -36.36 19.80
C THR A 396 36.10 -37.44 18.92
N ARG A 397 37.36 -37.31 18.66
CA ARG A 397 38.23 -38.38 18.14
C ARG A 397 38.39 -39.46 19.19
#